data_e7fcd5406f6e6df9f1cbe3c9f9ff1533
#
_entry.id   e7fcd5406f6e6df9f1cbe3c9f9ff1533
#
_cell.length_a   1.000
_cell.length_b   1.000
_cell.length_c   1.000
_cell.angle_alpha   90.00
_cell.angle_beta   90.00
_cell.angle_gamma   90.00
#
_symmetry.space_group_name_H-M   'P 1'
#
loop_
_entity.id
_entity.type
_entity.pdbx_description
1 polymer ?
#
loop_
_entity_poly.entity_id
_entity_poly.type
_entity_poly.pdbx_seq_one_letter_code
_entity_poly.pdbx_strand_id
1 'polypeptide(L)'
;VELKNIFKTPCIRHNQTSRNTIRKVALCGGSGSFLVRTAIKDKADILITADIKYHEFFNEKIILADVGHYESEIFSTELIASIITKKFPTFAFSFSDNNTNPVNYL
;
A
#
# COMPACT_ATOMS: atom_id res chain seq x y z
N VAL A 1 3.22 -8.39 -10.73
CA VAL A 1 2.90 -9.71 -10.14
C VAL A 1 3.29 -9.75 -8.67
N GLU A 2 4.51 -9.34 -8.31
CA GLU A 2 5.02 -9.42 -6.92
C GLU A 2 4.18 -8.60 -5.92
N LEU A 3 3.82 -7.35 -6.25
CA LEU A 3 2.98 -6.51 -5.39
C LEU A 3 1.61 -7.12 -5.12
N LYS A 4 1.00 -7.79 -6.12
CA LYS A 4 -0.28 -8.48 -5.91
C LYS A 4 -0.19 -9.56 -4.85
N ASN A 5 0.91 -10.28 -4.84
CA ASN A 5 1.15 -11.35 -3.86
C ASN A 5 1.42 -10.79 -2.46
N ILE A 6 2.23 -9.72 -2.38
CA ILE A 6 2.58 -9.06 -1.10
C ILE A 6 1.33 -8.49 -0.45
N PHE A 7 0.54 -7.70 -1.19
CA PHE A 7 -0.65 -7.04 -0.66
C PHE A 7 -1.92 -7.91 -0.70
N LYS A 8 -1.82 -9.14 -1.23
CA LYS A 8 -2.95 -10.07 -1.38
C LYS A 8 -4.15 -9.39 -2.10
N THR A 9 -3.84 -8.53 -3.08
CA THR A 9 -4.85 -7.78 -3.83
C THR A 9 -5.13 -8.39 -5.19
N PRO A 10 -6.37 -8.48 -5.63
CA PRO A 10 -6.71 -8.99 -6.96
C PRO A 10 -6.37 -7.99 -8.07
N CYS A 11 -6.31 -6.70 -7.75
CA CYS A 11 -6.12 -5.64 -8.73
C CYS A 11 -5.13 -4.58 -8.21
N ILE A 12 -4.27 -4.09 -9.11
CA ILE A 12 -3.43 -2.92 -8.88
C ILE A 12 -3.63 -1.97 -10.06
N ARG A 13 -3.99 -0.72 -9.75
CA ARG A 13 -4.00 0.34 -10.75
C ARG A 13 -2.62 1.00 -10.79
N HIS A 14 -2.07 1.20 -11.98
CA HIS A 14 -0.78 1.87 -12.11
C HIS A 14 -0.71 2.70 -13.38
N ASN A 15 0.17 3.71 -13.40
CA ASN A 15 0.49 4.45 -14.61
C ASN A 15 1.54 3.70 -15.43
N GLN A 16 1.56 4.00 -16.73
CA GLN A 16 2.64 3.54 -17.60
C GLN A 16 3.90 4.36 -17.38
N THR A 17 5.03 3.70 -17.50
CA THR A 17 6.35 4.32 -17.42
C THR A 17 7.34 3.55 -18.29
N SER A 18 8.33 4.26 -18.80
CA SER A 18 9.47 3.67 -19.52
C SER A 18 10.52 3.04 -18.59
N ARG A 19 10.33 3.11 -17.28
CA ARG A 19 11.28 2.55 -16.31
C ARG A 19 11.19 1.03 -16.26
N ASN A 20 12.32 0.38 -16.50
CA ASN A 20 12.44 -1.09 -16.45
C ASN A 20 13.06 -1.59 -15.14
N THR A 21 13.57 -0.69 -14.27
CA THR A 21 14.24 -1.06 -13.04
C THR A 21 13.77 -0.16 -11.90
N ILE A 22 13.40 -0.78 -10.80
CA ILE A 22 13.02 -0.13 -9.55
C ILE A 22 14.13 -0.40 -8.52
N ARG A 23 14.68 0.66 -7.95
CA ARG A 23 15.72 0.61 -6.92
C ARG A 23 15.26 1.23 -5.61
N LYS A 24 14.45 2.29 -5.68
CA LYS A 24 13.96 3.02 -4.52
C LYS A 24 12.44 3.05 -4.50
N VAL A 25 11.87 2.48 -3.45
CA VAL A 25 10.42 2.37 -3.23
C VAL A 25 10.00 3.37 -2.15
N ALA A 26 8.99 4.17 -2.43
CA ALA A 26 8.24 4.91 -1.43
C ALA A 26 6.94 4.15 -1.12
N LEU A 27 6.56 4.08 0.13
CA LEU A 27 5.37 3.36 0.60
C LEU A 27 4.55 4.25 1.54
N CYS A 28 3.24 4.27 1.33
CA CYS A 28 2.29 4.90 2.24
C CYS A 28 0.99 4.08 2.25
N GLY A 29 0.64 3.50 3.39
CA GLY A 29 -0.65 2.83 3.58
C GLY A 29 -1.80 3.83 3.47
N GLY A 30 -2.96 3.37 2.97
CA GLY A 30 -4.11 4.22 2.73
C GLY A 30 -3.88 5.30 1.67
N SER A 31 -4.56 6.43 1.80
CA SER A 31 -4.53 7.55 0.85
C SER A 31 -3.24 8.36 0.95
N GLY A 32 -2.26 8.04 0.12
CA GLY A 32 -0.93 8.68 0.13
C GLY A 32 -0.60 9.52 -1.09
N SER A 33 -1.56 9.86 -1.94
CA SER A 33 -1.29 10.63 -3.18
C SER A 33 -0.68 12.01 -2.93
N PHE A 34 -0.93 12.63 -1.78
CA PHE A 34 -0.32 13.91 -1.38
C PHE A 34 1.22 13.81 -1.22
N LEU A 35 1.76 12.61 -1.10
CA LEU A 35 3.21 12.36 -0.97
C LEU A 35 3.93 12.22 -2.33
N VAL A 36 3.23 12.25 -3.45
CA VAL A 36 3.82 12.09 -4.79
C VAL A 36 4.98 13.07 -5.01
N ARG A 37 4.79 14.34 -4.66
CA ARG A 37 5.84 15.37 -4.82
C ARG A 37 7.06 15.08 -3.95
N THR A 38 6.84 14.62 -2.72
CA THR A 38 7.91 14.23 -1.79
C THR A 38 8.67 13.03 -2.31
N ALA A 39 7.96 11.99 -2.76
CA ALA A 39 8.57 10.80 -3.33
C ALA A 39 9.44 11.12 -4.56
N ILE A 40 8.97 12.03 -5.45
CA ILE A 40 9.76 12.49 -6.59
C ILE A 40 11.01 13.25 -6.13
N LYS A 41 10.88 14.17 -5.17
CA LYS A 41 12.01 14.93 -4.61
C LYS A 41 13.05 13.99 -4.01
N ASP A 42 12.61 12.95 -3.33
CA ASP A 42 13.47 11.92 -2.73
C ASP A 42 13.98 10.89 -3.74
N LYS A 43 13.69 11.09 -5.04
CA LYS A 43 14.13 10.22 -6.13
C LYS A 43 13.65 8.77 -5.98
N ALA A 44 12.44 8.58 -5.48
CA ALA A 44 11.80 7.27 -5.52
C ALA A 44 11.42 6.91 -6.97
N ASP A 45 11.54 5.63 -7.30
CA ASP A 45 11.18 5.11 -8.61
C ASP A 45 9.69 4.78 -8.69
N ILE A 46 9.12 4.38 -7.55
CA ILE A 46 7.72 4.01 -7.38
C ILE A 46 7.19 4.54 -6.05
N LEU A 47 5.94 4.98 -6.05
CA LEU A 47 5.14 5.20 -4.85
C LEU A 47 4.02 4.16 -4.82
N ILE A 48 4.01 3.33 -3.79
CA ILE A 48 2.96 2.36 -3.51
C ILE A 48 2.04 2.94 -2.46
N THR A 49 0.75 3.10 -2.78
CA THR A 49 -0.25 3.72 -1.90
C THR A 49 -1.65 3.32 -2.34
N ALA A 50 -2.68 4.05 -1.92
CA ALA A 50 -4.06 3.84 -2.34
C ALA A 50 -4.78 5.16 -2.67
N ASP A 51 -6.01 5.05 -3.17
CA ASP A 51 -6.93 6.16 -3.46
C ASP A 51 -6.34 7.20 -4.42
N ILE A 52 -5.55 6.76 -5.39
CA ILE A 52 -5.00 7.63 -6.41
C ILE A 52 -6.09 8.02 -7.40
N LYS A 53 -6.30 9.33 -7.58
CA LYS A 53 -7.28 9.86 -8.50
C LYS A 53 -6.81 9.71 -9.94
N TYR A 54 -7.78 9.63 -10.87
CA TYR A 54 -7.51 9.44 -12.29
C TYR A 54 -6.44 10.36 -12.85
N HIS A 55 -6.54 11.68 -12.58
CA HIS A 55 -5.60 12.65 -13.16
C HIS A 55 -4.18 12.54 -12.58
N GLU A 56 -4.01 11.96 -11.41
CA GLU A 56 -2.68 11.79 -10.79
C GLU A 56 -1.84 10.74 -11.51
N PHE A 57 -2.51 9.79 -12.20
CA PHE A 57 -1.82 8.78 -13.01
C PHE A 57 -1.14 9.33 -14.27
N PHE A 58 -1.41 10.57 -14.66
CA PHE A 58 -0.68 11.23 -15.77
C PHE A 58 0.74 11.68 -15.40
N ASN A 59 1.27 11.21 -14.30
CA ASN A 59 2.62 11.50 -13.84
C ASN A 59 3.64 10.57 -14.53
N GLU A 60 4.59 11.17 -15.27
CA GLU A 60 5.64 10.43 -15.99
C GLU A 60 6.95 10.32 -15.19
N LYS A 61 7.05 11.03 -14.04
CA LYS A 61 8.30 11.12 -13.26
C LYS A 61 8.49 9.98 -12.29
N ILE A 62 7.41 9.34 -11.87
CA ILE A 62 7.38 8.27 -10.88
C ILE A 62 6.32 7.25 -11.25
N ILE A 63 6.58 5.98 -10.96
CA ILE A 63 5.54 4.95 -11.03
C ILE A 63 4.60 5.15 -9.84
N LEU A 64 3.30 5.23 -10.11
CA LEU A 64 2.26 5.22 -9.09
C LEU A 64 1.60 3.85 -9.12
N ALA A 65 1.53 3.20 -7.96
CA ALA A 65 0.85 1.91 -7.81
C ALA A 65 -0.19 2.02 -6.68
N ASP A 66 -1.46 1.93 -7.07
CA ASP A 66 -2.59 1.90 -6.16
C ASP A 66 -2.97 0.44 -5.88
N VAL A 67 -2.69 -0.01 -4.68
CA VAL A 67 -2.85 -1.40 -4.24
C VAL A 67 -4.16 -1.64 -3.49
N GLY A 68 -4.97 -0.60 -3.30
CA GLY A 68 -6.20 -0.62 -2.50
C GLY A 68 -5.98 -0.13 -1.07
N HIS A 69 -6.97 0.61 -0.55
CA HIS A 69 -6.88 1.22 0.78
C HIS A 69 -6.81 0.15 1.87
N TYR A 70 -7.82 -0.72 1.91
CA TYR A 70 -7.88 -1.82 2.87
C TYR A 70 -6.66 -2.75 2.76
N GLU A 71 -6.29 -3.12 1.54
CA GLU A 71 -5.19 -4.05 1.25
C GLU A 71 -3.83 -3.48 1.70
N SER A 72 -3.67 -2.15 1.67
CA SER A 72 -2.44 -1.50 2.13
C SER A 72 -2.35 -1.34 3.65
N GLU A 73 -3.46 -1.38 4.38
CA GLU A 73 -3.53 -1.11 5.81
C GLU A 73 -3.80 -2.34 6.68
N ILE A 74 -4.39 -3.41 6.15
CA ILE A 74 -4.77 -4.60 6.93
C ILE A 74 -3.62 -5.23 7.70
N PHE A 75 -2.40 -5.11 7.21
CA PHE A 75 -1.19 -5.62 7.87
C PHE A 75 -0.87 -4.91 9.19
N SER A 76 -1.45 -3.74 9.44
CA SER A 76 -1.32 -3.03 10.72
C SER A 76 -1.85 -3.86 11.88
N THR A 77 -2.85 -4.70 11.66
CA THR A 77 -3.43 -5.59 12.68
C THR A 77 -2.40 -6.59 13.20
N GLU A 78 -1.65 -7.22 12.31
CA GLU A 78 -0.58 -8.16 12.65
C GLU A 78 0.58 -7.45 13.37
N LEU A 79 0.93 -6.23 12.92
CA LEU A 79 1.95 -5.42 13.56
C LEU A 79 1.56 -5.07 14.99
N ILE A 80 0.34 -4.57 15.22
CA ILE A 80 -0.18 -4.25 16.54
C ILE A 80 -0.18 -5.49 17.44
N ALA A 81 -0.65 -6.63 16.92
CA ALA A 81 -0.63 -7.89 17.66
C ALA A 81 0.79 -8.30 18.09
N SER A 82 1.77 -8.15 17.19
CA SER A 82 3.16 -8.47 17.49
C SER A 82 3.74 -7.58 18.59
N ILE A 83 3.41 -6.28 18.58
CA ILE A 83 3.84 -5.32 19.60
C ILE A 83 3.21 -5.66 20.96
N ILE A 84 1.92 -5.97 20.97
CA ILE A 84 1.20 -6.35 22.20
C ILE A 84 1.78 -7.63 22.78
N THR A 85 1.96 -8.66 21.96
CA THR A 85 2.52 -9.95 22.41
C THR A 85 3.93 -9.79 22.96
N LYS A 86 4.77 -8.97 22.33
CA LYS A 86 6.13 -8.72 22.79
C LYS A 86 6.15 -7.99 24.13
N LYS A 87 5.26 -7.02 24.33
CA LYS A 87 5.21 -6.21 25.55
C LYS A 87 4.46 -6.89 26.69
N PHE A 88 3.44 -7.67 26.37
CA PHE A 88 2.57 -8.36 27.32
C PHE A 88 2.40 -9.84 26.94
N PRO A 89 3.42 -10.68 27.16
CA PRO A 89 3.42 -12.06 26.65
C PRO A 89 2.30 -12.96 27.18
N THR A 90 1.74 -12.61 28.33
CA THR A 90 0.65 -13.36 29.00
C THR A 90 -0.74 -12.80 28.73
N PHE A 91 -0.82 -11.70 27.99
CA PHE A 91 -2.09 -11.04 27.68
C PHE A 91 -2.80 -11.79 26.54
N ALA A 92 -4.04 -12.19 26.79
CA ALA A 92 -4.85 -12.82 25.75
C ALA A 92 -5.53 -11.76 24.89
N PHE A 93 -5.42 -11.88 23.58
CA PHE A 93 -6.15 -11.07 22.60
C PHE A 93 -6.56 -11.94 21.42
N SER A 94 -7.52 -11.48 20.65
CA SER A 94 -7.94 -12.14 19.42
C SER A 94 -8.15 -11.11 18.29
N PHE A 95 -8.03 -11.56 17.06
CA PHE A 95 -8.43 -10.77 15.89
C PHE A 95 -9.93 -10.88 15.68
N SER A 96 -10.53 -9.81 15.15
CA SER A 96 -11.91 -9.87 14.67
C SER A 96 -11.99 -10.75 13.42
N ASP A 97 -12.96 -11.64 13.36
CA ASP A 97 -13.21 -12.49 12.18
C ASP A 97 -14.01 -11.75 11.09
N ASN A 98 -14.48 -10.53 11.38
CA ASN A 98 -15.28 -9.76 10.44
C ASN A 98 -14.40 -9.10 9.39
N ASN A 99 -14.70 -9.39 8.11
CA ASN A 99 -14.14 -8.62 7.01
C ASN A 99 -14.88 -7.28 6.92
N THR A 100 -14.16 -6.18 7.17
CA THR A 100 -14.70 -4.82 7.13
C THR A 100 -14.44 -4.11 5.80
N ASN A 101 -13.82 -4.77 4.81
CA ASN A 101 -13.58 -4.18 3.50
C ASN A 101 -14.90 -4.01 2.73
N PRO A 102 -15.34 -2.77 2.45
CA PRO A 102 -16.56 -2.54 1.68
C PRO A 102 -16.37 -2.71 0.16
N VAL A 103 -15.11 -2.83 -0.30
CA VAL A 103 -14.76 -2.92 -1.72
C VAL A 103 -14.76 -4.38 -2.16
N ASN A 104 -15.48 -4.65 -3.24
CA ASN A 104 -15.50 -5.95 -3.88
C ASN A 104 -14.95 -5.83 -5.30
N TYR A 105 -14.24 -6.85 -5.73
CA TYR A 105 -13.67 -6.94 -7.08
C TYR A 105 -14.39 -8.03 -7.85
N LEU A 106 -14.77 -7.73 -9.10
CA LEU A 106 -15.44 -8.65 -10.01
C LEU A 106 -14.46 -9.21 -11.05
#